data_aad50b02c72502560c7f36bb8aa512c7
#
_entry.id   aad50b02c72502560c7f36bb8aa512c7
#
_cell.length_a   1.000
_cell.length_b   1.000
_cell.length_c   1.000
_cell.angle_alpha   90.00
_cell.angle_beta   90.00
_cell.angle_gamma   90.00
#
_symmetry.space_group_name_H-M   'P 1'
#
loop_
_entity.id
_entity.type
_entity.pdbx_description
1 polymer ?
#
loop_
_entity_poly.entity_id
_entity_poly.type
_entity_poly.pdbx_seq_one_letter_code
_entity_poly.pdbx_strand_id
1 'polypeptide(L)'
;MGSITEAVRALFWPVGEASPRAGLWYPAYWEDIEETPAHILLHTFSGQGYHYRQCFLENKLLPAEYDAIFPQGHDADDAAVMAMLCFDRLRWPWQLSAAAQGAYRDFLKANTGRVLTRLLKAQDMEGIKALLALDVMDADAFAEGAALAAKADNAGAAALLADAEHKKRAAAPQKKRYDFDF
;
A
#
# COMPACT_ATOMS: atom_id res chain seq x y z
N MET A 1 -9.27 23.06 -13.90
CA MET A 1 -8.43 21.90 -13.50
C MET A 1 -9.35 20.72 -13.37
N GLY A 2 -8.96 19.54 -13.79
CA GLY A 2 -9.86 18.39 -13.79
C GLY A 2 -9.75 17.56 -12.52
N SER A 3 -10.87 17.01 -12.11
CA SER A 3 -10.95 15.96 -11.12
C SER A 3 -10.12 14.73 -11.57
N ILE A 4 -9.54 13.99 -10.63
CA ILE A 4 -8.99 12.67 -10.88
C ILE A 4 -10.03 11.67 -10.42
N THR A 5 -10.75 11.08 -11.39
CA THR A 5 -11.87 10.17 -11.12
C THR A 5 -11.45 8.77 -10.72
N GLU A 6 -10.18 8.40 -10.99
CA GLU A 6 -9.61 7.11 -10.61
C GLU A 6 -8.25 7.31 -9.94
N ALA A 7 -7.90 6.39 -9.06
CA ALA A 7 -6.60 6.45 -8.41
C ALA A 7 -5.45 6.23 -9.41
N VAL A 8 -4.44 7.10 -9.36
CA VAL A 8 -3.27 7.07 -10.24
C VAL A 8 -2.06 6.58 -9.48
N ARG A 9 -1.31 5.66 -10.08
CA ARG A 9 -0.01 5.21 -9.60
C ARG A 9 1.11 5.86 -10.39
N ALA A 10 2.06 6.50 -9.71
CA ALA A 10 3.27 7.06 -10.31
C ALA A 10 4.52 6.34 -9.78
N LEU A 11 5.40 5.92 -10.69
CA LEU A 11 6.70 5.34 -10.35
C LEU A 11 7.80 6.33 -10.74
N PHE A 12 8.69 6.61 -9.79
CA PHE A 12 9.81 7.55 -9.97
C PHE A 12 11.11 6.77 -10.15
N TRP A 13 11.70 6.90 -11.32
CA TRP A 13 12.90 6.19 -11.70
C TRP A 13 14.09 7.16 -11.72
N PRO A 14 15.18 6.87 -10.98
CA PRO A 14 16.43 7.59 -11.19
C PRO A 14 16.99 7.29 -12.58
N VAL A 15 17.64 8.26 -13.15
CA VAL A 15 18.27 8.08 -14.48
C VAL A 15 19.32 6.97 -14.40
N GLY A 16 19.17 5.95 -15.24
CA GLY A 16 20.10 4.82 -15.33
C GLY A 16 19.90 3.69 -14.33
N GLU A 17 18.89 3.77 -13.45
CA GLU A 17 18.58 2.68 -12.52
C GLU A 17 17.52 1.71 -13.10
N ALA A 18 17.63 0.42 -12.73
CA ALA A 18 16.74 -0.64 -13.21
C ALA A 18 15.46 -0.78 -12.35
N SER A 19 15.41 -0.13 -11.18
CA SER A 19 14.27 -0.20 -10.26
C SER A 19 13.77 1.20 -9.88
N PRO A 20 12.48 1.36 -9.57
CA PRO A 20 11.96 2.62 -9.06
C PRO A 20 12.62 3.00 -7.73
N ARG A 21 12.78 4.29 -7.50
CA ARG A 21 13.19 4.85 -6.22
C ARG A 21 11.99 5.05 -5.30
N ALA A 22 10.84 5.41 -5.88
CA ALA A 22 9.59 5.59 -5.16
C ALA A 22 8.40 5.16 -6.01
N GLY A 23 7.38 4.59 -5.35
CA GLY A 23 6.06 4.36 -5.90
C GLY A 23 5.02 5.12 -5.08
N LEU A 24 4.26 5.99 -5.74
CA LEU A 24 3.25 6.82 -5.09
C LEU A 24 1.89 6.57 -5.71
N TRP A 25 0.89 6.59 -4.86
CA TRP A 25 -0.50 6.51 -5.26
C TRP A 25 -1.19 7.83 -4.95
N TYR A 26 -1.99 8.29 -5.89
CA TYR A 26 -2.84 9.47 -5.78
C TYR A 26 -4.27 8.97 -5.80
N PRO A 27 -4.97 8.94 -4.67
CA PRO A 27 -6.39 8.60 -4.61
C PRO A 27 -7.23 9.51 -5.52
N ALA A 28 -8.43 9.06 -5.85
CA ALA A 28 -9.38 9.88 -6.59
C ALA A 28 -9.77 11.13 -5.78
N TYR A 29 -10.09 12.21 -6.48
CA TYR A 29 -10.70 13.39 -5.88
C TYR A 29 -11.55 14.12 -6.92
N TRP A 30 -12.52 14.87 -6.44
CA TRP A 30 -13.40 15.70 -7.25
C TRP A 30 -13.25 17.15 -6.84
N GLU A 31 -13.28 18.03 -7.82
CA GLU A 31 -13.33 19.48 -7.66
C GLU A 31 -14.67 19.97 -8.17
N ASP A 32 -15.48 20.55 -7.29
CA ASP A 32 -16.72 21.22 -7.62
C ASP A 32 -16.51 22.72 -7.55
N ILE A 33 -16.97 23.42 -8.58
CA ILE A 33 -16.90 24.88 -8.67
C ILE A 33 -18.32 25.38 -8.75
N GLU A 34 -18.75 26.08 -7.73
CA GLU A 34 -20.06 26.72 -7.65
C GLU A 34 -19.92 28.25 -7.76
N GLU A 35 -20.67 28.86 -8.68
CA GLU A 35 -20.78 30.32 -8.73
C GLU A 35 -21.94 30.76 -7.85
N THR A 36 -21.65 31.56 -6.82
CA THR A 36 -22.69 32.12 -5.97
C THR A 36 -23.42 33.27 -6.66
N PRO A 37 -24.64 33.66 -6.21
CA PRO A 37 -25.35 34.82 -6.74
C PRO A 37 -24.56 36.13 -6.66
N ALA A 38 -23.53 36.21 -5.81
CA ALA A 38 -22.60 37.32 -5.69
C ALA A 38 -21.38 37.21 -6.62
N HIS A 39 -21.40 36.33 -7.60
CA HIS A 39 -20.30 36.07 -8.53
C HIS A 39 -19.00 35.64 -7.84
N ILE A 40 -19.08 35.01 -6.66
CA ILE A 40 -17.96 34.42 -5.96
C ILE A 40 -17.88 32.94 -6.39
N LEU A 41 -16.71 32.50 -6.88
CA LEU A 41 -16.46 31.11 -7.19
C LEU A 41 -16.06 30.37 -5.90
N LEU A 42 -16.86 29.38 -5.52
CA LEU A 42 -16.57 28.48 -4.42
C LEU A 42 -15.94 27.20 -5.02
N HIS A 43 -14.73 26.90 -4.58
CA HIS A 43 -14.06 25.65 -4.92
C HIS A 43 -14.18 24.69 -3.73
N THR A 44 -14.86 23.58 -3.94
CA THR A 44 -14.94 22.49 -2.96
C THR A 44 -14.22 21.26 -3.49
N PHE A 45 -13.46 20.61 -2.61
CA PHE A 45 -12.74 19.39 -2.95
C PHE A 45 -13.27 18.25 -2.09
N SER A 46 -13.51 17.09 -2.71
CA SER A 46 -13.86 15.86 -2.03
C SER A 46 -12.90 14.74 -2.44
N GLY A 47 -12.47 13.92 -1.47
CA GLY A 47 -11.45 12.87 -1.63
C GLY A 47 -10.05 13.34 -1.25
N GLN A 48 -9.21 12.38 -0.84
CA GLN A 48 -7.87 12.66 -0.30
C GLN A 48 -6.84 12.99 -1.39
N GLY A 49 -7.08 12.60 -2.62
CA GLY A 49 -6.13 12.77 -3.73
C GLY A 49 -5.70 14.22 -3.94
N TYR A 50 -6.56 15.19 -3.59
CA TYR A 50 -6.23 16.61 -3.65
C TYR A 50 -5.02 16.95 -2.76
N HIS A 51 -4.98 16.45 -1.53
CA HIS A 51 -3.88 16.69 -0.60
C HIS A 51 -2.59 16.04 -1.08
N TYR A 52 -2.64 14.78 -1.52
CA TYR A 52 -1.48 14.08 -2.06
C TYR A 52 -0.86 14.75 -3.28
N ARG A 53 -1.70 15.39 -4.11
CA ARG A 53 -1.23 16.13 -5.29
C ARG A 53 -0.41 17.36 -4.93
N GLN A 54 -0.63 17.96 -3.76
CA GLN A 54 0.09 19.15 -3.32
C GLN A 54 1.51 18.89 -2.82
N CYS A 55 1.91 17.62 -2.70
CA CYS A 55 3.26 17.23 -2.25
C CYS A 55 4.35 17.48 -3.32
N PHE A 56 4.13 18.41 -4.24
CA PHE A 56 5.11 18.85 -5.22
C PHE A 56 5.36 20.35 -5.07
N LEU A 57 6.63 20.71 -4.93
CA LEU A 57 7.08 22.09 -4.98
C LEU A 57 8.08 22.23 -6.12
N GLU A 58 7.84 23.16 -7.06
CA GLU A 58 8.74 23.44 -8.18
C GLU A 58 9.23 22.16 -8.91
N ASN A 59 8.32 21.26 -9.21
CA ASN A 59 8.58 19.94 -9.82
C ASN A 59 9.43 18.97 -8.97
N LYS A 60 9.60 19.25 -7.68
CA LYS A 60 10.24 18.34 -6.74
C LYS A 60 9.18 17.70 -5.86
N LEU A 61 9.24 16.37 -5.76
CA LEU A 61 8.44 15.63 -4.81
C LEU A 61 8.94 15.86 -3.39
N LEU A 62 8.03 16.08 -2.44
CA LEU A 62 8.27 16.24 -1.02
C LEU A 62 7.75 14.98 -0.28
N PRO A 63 8.57 13.93 -0.12
CA PRO A 63 8.10 12.66 0.44
C PRO A 63 7.59 12.77 1.87
N ALA A 64 8.19 13.63 2.69
CA ALA A 64 7.76 13.83 4.08
C ALA A 64 6.35 14.44 4.16
N GLU A 65 6.00 15.37 3.28
CA GLU A 65 4.65 15.94 3.21
C GLU A 65 3.64 14.90 2.71
N TYR A 66 4.01 14.12 1.70
CA TYR A 66 3.19 13.02 1.22
C TYR A 66 2.88 12.02 2.33
N ASP A 67 3.89 11.60 3.09
CA ASP A 67 3.73 10.62 4.17
C ASP A 67 2.92 11.19 5.35
N ALA A 68 2.96 12.52 5.58
CA ALA A 68 2.21 13.19 6.65
C ALA A 68 0.69 13.26 6.40
N ILE A 69 0.23 13.06 5.17
CA ILE A 69 -1.19 13.05 4.81
C ILE A 69 -1.86 11.75 5.29
N PHE A 70 -1.16 10.63 5.21
CA PHE A 70 -1.70 9.29 5.44
C PHE A 70 -2.48 9.16 6.77
N PRO A 71 -1.98 9.63 7.94
CA PRO A 71 -2.71 9.51 9.21
C PRO A 71 -4.02 10.30 9.27
N GLN A 72 -4.22 11.27 8.36
CA GLN A 72 -5.29 12.25 8.45
C GLN A 72 -6.56 11.83 7.70
N GLY A 73 -6.50 10.82 6.82
CA GLY A 73 -7.60 10.62 5.91
C GLY A 73 -7.81 9.26 5.28
N HIS A 74 -7.27 8.19 5.85
CA HIS A 74 -7.43 6.85 5.26
C HIS A 74 -8.83 6.22 5.46
N ASP A 75 -9.70 6.85 6.26
CA ASP A 75 -11.03 6.30 6.58
C ASP A 75 -12.09 6.56 5.49
N ALA A 76 -11.86 7.55 4.63
CA ALA A 76 -12.86 7.99 3.66
C ALA A 76 -12.65 7.42 2.25
N ASP A 77 -11.48 6.88 1.94
CA ASP A 77 -11.12 6.49 0.59
C ASP A 77 -11.09 4.98 0.39
N ASP A 78 -10.96 4.57 -0.87
CA ASP A 78 -10.82 3.17 -1.24
C ASP A 78 -9.66 2.51 -0.50
N ALA A 79 -10.00 1.68 0.49
CA ALA A 79 -9.03 0.97 1.31
C ALA A 79 -8.06 0.10 0.49
N ALA A 80 -8.43 -0.32 -0.73
CA ALA A 80 -7.54 -1.05 -1.62
C ALA A 80 -6.48 -0.12 -2.22
N VAL A 81 -6.82 1.12 -2.56
CA VAL A 81 -5.87 2.14 -3.01
C VAL A 81 -4.91 2.50 -1.88
N MET A 82 -5.43 2.72 -0.67
CA MET A 82 -4.61 3.03 0.50
C MET A 82 -3.66 1.88 0.87
N ALA A 83 -4.10 0.63 0.74
CA ALA A 83 -3.24 -0.52 0.95
C ALA A 83 -2.10 -0.60 -0.09
N MET A 84 -2.39 -0.30 -1.35
CA MET A 84 -1.37 -0.22 -2.41
C MET A 84 -0.41 0.95 -2.19
N LEU A 85 -0.89 2.09 -1.69
CA LEU A 85 -0.05 3.23 -1.29
C LEU A 85 0.95 2.78 -0.23
N CYS A 86 0.48 2.17 0.85
CA CYS A 86 1.33 1.67 1.94
C CYS A 86 2.35 0.64 1.41
N PHE A 87 1.89 -0.29 0.57
CA PHE A 87 2.74 -1.31 -0.02
C PHE A 87 3.88 -0.70 -0.86
N ASP A 88 3.56 0.21 -1.78
CA ASP A 88 4.58 0.82 -2.65
C ASP A 88 5.54 1.72 -1.87
N ARG A 89 5.06 2.46 -0.86
CA ARG A 89 5.93 3.27 0.02
C ARG A 89 6.87 2.40 0.84
N LEU A 90 6.45 1.23 1.29
CA LEU A 90 7.29 0.27 2.01
C LEU A 90 8.24 -0.49 1.06
N ARG A 91 7.79 -0.80 -0.16
CA ARG A 91 8.61 -1.46 -1.18
C ARG A 91 9.77 -0.59 -1.66
N TRP A 92 9.53 0.71 -1.78
CA TRP A 92 10.51 1.71 -2.24
C TRP A 92 10.59 2.88 -1.24
N PRO A 93 11.30 2.69 -0.12
CA PRO A 93 11.24 3.59 1.05
C PRO A 93 12.12 4.83 0.90
N TRP A 94 12.10 5.49 -0.26
CA TRP A 94 12.87 6.69 -0.47
C TRP A 94 12.43 7.80 0.48
N GLN A 95 13.39 8.28 1.32
CA GLN A 95 13.16 9.30 2.34
C GLN A 95 11.96 9.01 3.29
N LEU A 96 11.68 7.74 3.52
CA LEU A 96 10.60 7.31 4.41
C LEU A 96 11.05 7.38 5.87
N SER A 97 10.35 8.17 6.69
CA SER A 97 10.62 8.25 8.12
C SER A 97 10.21 6.97 8.86
N ALA A 98 10.86 6.70 10.01
CA ALA A 98 10.50 5.54 10.83
C ALA A 98 9.04 5.59 11.32
N ALA A 99 8.53 6.78 11.64
CA ALA A 99 7.13 6.96 12.05
C ALA A 99 6.15 6.62 10.93
N ALA A 100 6.37 7.15 9.72
CA ALA A 100 5.54 6.83 8.56
C ALA A 100 5.65 5.35 8.17
N GLN A 101 6.85 4.77 8.25
CA GLN A 101 7.05 3.34 8.02
C GLN A 101 6.21 2.49 8.99
N GLY A 102 6.17 2.85 10.29
CA GLY A 102 5.34 2.19 11.29
C GLY A 102 3.86 2.25 10.91
N ALA A 103 3.34 3.44 10.64
CA ALA A 103 1.94 3.66 10.27
C ALA A 103 1.53 2.86 9.01
N TYR A 104 2.37 2.87 7.97
CA TYR A 104 2.13 2.09 6.76
C TYR A 104 2.15 0.58 7.01
N ARG A 105 3.07 0.08 7.84
CA ARG A 105 3.12 -1.34 8.19
C ARG A 105 1.88 -1.79 8.95
N ASP A 106 1.42 -0.99 9.90
CA ASP A 106 0.25 -1.35 10.70
C ASP A 106 -1.03 -1.38 9.86
N PHE A 107 -1.22 -0.41 8.96
CA PHE A 107 -2.33 -0.43 8.02
C PHE A 107 -2.23 -1.61 7.03
N LEU A 108 -1.03 -1.87 6.51
CA LEU A 108 -0.81 -2.93 5.54
C LEU A 108 -1.07 -4.32 6.14
N LYS A 109 -0.71 -4.56 7.42
CA LYS A 109 -1.01 -5.82 8.12
C LYS A 109 -2.49 -6.18 8.08
N ALA A 110 -3.36 -5.19 8.30
CA ALA A 110 -4.81 -5.38 8.27
C ALA A 110 -5.39 -5.45 6.84
N ASN A 111 -4.59 -5.16 5.80
CA ASN A 111 -5.08 -5.02 4.43
C ASN A 111 -4.25 -5.81 3.40
N THR A 112 -3.46 -6.78 3.83
CA THR A 112 -2.62 -7.61 2.94
C THR A 112 -3.42 -8.33 1.86
N GLY A 113 -4.61 -8.83 2.17
CA GLY A 113 -5.50 -9.49 1.21
C GLY A 113 -5.92 -8.58 0.05
N ARG A 114 -6.10 -7.26 0.30
CA ARG A 114 -6.43 -6.28 -0.75
C ARG A 114 -5.27 -6.08 -1.72
N VAL A 115 -4.05 -5.96 -1.19
CA VAL A 115 -2.82 -5.88 -2.01
C VAL A 115 -2.64 -7.15 -2.81
N LEU A 116 -2.73 -8.30 -2.16
CA LEU A 116 -2.55 -9.60 -2.80
C LEU A 116 -3.57 -9.82 -3.92
N THR A 117 -4.85 -9.49 -3.69
CA THR A 117 -5.90 -9.55 -4.73
C THR A 117 -5.52 -8.74 -5.96
N ARG A 118 -4.99 -7.53 -5.77
CA ARG A 118 -4.58 -6.67 -6.89
C ARG A 118 -3.34 -7.21 -7.61
N LEU A 119 -2.35 -7.70 -6.87
CA LEU A 119 -1.14 -8.30 -7.43
C LEU A 119 -1.45 -9.59 -8.22
N LEU A 120 -2.34 -10.44 -7.69
CA LEU A 120 -2.80 -11.64 -8.38
C LEU A 120 -3.54 -11.31 -9.68
N LYS A 121 -4.45 -10.32 -9.64
CA LYS A 121 -5.16 -9.84 -10.84
C LYS A 121 -4.21 -9.29 -11.91
N ALA A 122 -3.14 -8.61 -11.48
CA ALA A 122 -2.11 -8.07 -12.36
C ALA A 122 -1.04 -9.12 -12.76
N GLN A 123 -1.09 -10.33 -12.20
CA GLN A 123 -0.06 -11.38 -12.34
C GLN A 123 1.35 -10.88 -11.96
N ASP A 124 1.44 -9.94 -11.02
CA ASP A 124 2.70 -9.33 -10.55
C ASP A 124 3.39 -10.22 -9.50
N MET A 125 4.11 -11.22 -9.98
CA MET A 125 4.85 -12.16 -9.12
C MET A 125 5.97 -11.46 -8.33
N GLU A 126 6.61 -10.44 -8.89
CA GLU A 126 7.64 -9.67 -8.20
C GLU A 126 7.01 -8.80 -7.09
N GLY A 127 5.81 -8.28 -7.30
CA GLY A 127 5.02 -7.63 -6.27
C GLY A 127 4.68 -8.57 -5.11
N ILE A 128 4.28 -9.81 -5.41
CA ILE A 128 3.99 -10.82 -4.39
C ILE A 128 5.25 -11.14 -3.57
N LYS A 129 6.39 -11.35 -4.22
CA LYS A 129 7.68 -11.55 -3.51
C LYS A 129 8.04 -10.36 -2.64
N ALA A 130 7.83 -9.14 -3.13
CA ALA A 130 8.09 -7.92 -2.37
C ALA A 130 7.16 -7.81 -1.15
N LEU A 131 5.87 -8.16 -1.27
CA LEU A 131 4.93 -8.19 -0.15
C LEU A 131 5.37 -9.18 0.93
N LEU A 132 5.79 -10.38 0.53
CA LEU A 132 6.30 -11.40 1.44
C LEU A 132 7.59 -10.95 2.17
N ALA A 133 8.48 -10.24 1.47
CA ALA A 133 9.72 -9.70 2.03
C ALA A 133 9.48 -8.62 3.09
N LEU A 134 8.32 -7.95 3.10
CA LEU A 134 7.96 -6.95 4.11
C LEU A 134 7.65 -7.58 5.48
N ASP A 135 7.44 -8.90 5.56
CA ASP A 135 7.10 -9.62 6.79
C ASP A 135 5.91 -9.02 7.57
N VAL A 136 4.85 -8.67 6.85
CA VAL A 136 3.62 -8.09 7.40
C VAL A 136 2.47 -9.09 7.51
N MET A 137 2.60 -10.28 6.93
CA MET A 137 1.58 -11.32 6.95
C MET A 137 1.69 -12.19 8.20
N ASP A 138 0.59 -12.37 8.90
CA ASP A 138 0.43 -13.35 9.98
C ASP A 138 -0.18 -14.67 9.45
N ALA A 139 -0.53 -15.59 10.34
CA ALA A 139 -1.08 -16.89 9.95
C ALA A 139 -2.42 -16.75 9.21
N ASP A 140 -3.27 -15.84 9.65
CA ASP A 140 -4.59 -15.62 9.03
C ASP A 140 -4.43 -15.00 7.65
N ALA A 141 -3.51 -14.03 7.50
CA ALA A 141 -3.19 -13.44 6.21
C ALA A 141 -2.59 -14.45 5.21
N PHE A 142 -1.79 -15.42 5.67
CA PHE A 142 -1.32 -16.51 4.81
C PHE A 142 -2.47 -17.43 4.37
N ALA A 143 -3.39 -17.79 5.27
CA ALA A 143 -4.55 -18.61 4.94
C ALA A 143 -5.48 -17.89 3.93
N GLU A 144 -5.76 -16.60 4.14
CA GLU A 144 -6.48 -15.76 3.17
C GLU A 144 -5.75 -15.71 1.83
N GLY A 145 -4.44 -15.48 1.86
CA GLY A 145 -3.60 -15.42 0.67
C GLY A 145 -3.63 -16.70 -0.15
N ALA A 146 -3.58 -17.85 0.49
CA ALA A 146 -3.68 -19.15 -0.18
C ALA A 146 -5.05 -19.32 -0.86
N ALA A 147 -6.14 -18.92 -0.18
CA ALA A 147 -7.49 -18.95 -0.76
C ALA A 147 -7.63 -18.00 -1.96
N LEU A 148 -7.05 -16.80 -1.90
CA LEU A 148 -7.03 -15.85 -3.01
C LEU A 148 -6.23 -16.37 -4.21
N ALA A 149 -5.06 -16.98 -3.97
CA ALA A 149 -4.22 -17.57 -5.03
C ALA A 149 -4.94 -18.75 -5.71
N ALA A 150 -5.62 -19.60 -4.94
CA ALA A 150 -6.42 -20.69 -5.48
C ALA A 150 -7.60 -20.16 -6.33
N LYS A 151 -8.30 -19.13 -5.85
CA LYS A 151 -9.40 -18.47 -6.61
C LYS A 151 -8.91 -17.82 -7.91
N ALA A 152 -7.68 -17.32 -7.93
CA ALA A 152 -7.05 -16.73 -9.10
C ALA A 152 -6.39 -17.76 -10.04
N ASP A 153 -6.47 -19.05 -9.72
CA ASP A 153 -5.81 -20.16 -10.44
C ASP A 153 -4.30 -19.89 -10.65
N ASN A 154 -3.65 -19.30 -9.64
CA ASN A 154 -2.24 -18.93 -9.71
C ASN A 154 -1.38 -19.86 -8.82
N ALA A 155 -0.99 -21.00 -9.39
CA ALA A 155 -0.18 -22.00 -8.70
C ALA A 155 1.19 -21.45 -8.24
N GLY A 156 1.79 -20.53 -9.01
CA GLY A 156 3.06 -19.90 -8.67
C GLY A 156 2.95 -19.04 -7.39
N ALA A 157 1.89 -18.25 -7.28
CA ALA A 157 1.62 -17.45 -6.09
C ALA A 157 1.31 -18.35 -4.88
N ALA A 158 0.53 -19.43 -5.07
CA ALA A 158 0.24 -20.38 -4.00
C ALA A 158 1.52 -21.04 -3.46
N ALA A 159 2.44 -21.43 -4.34
CA ALA A 159 3.72 -22.01 -3.95
C ALA A 159 4.61 -21.03 -3.17
N LEU A 160 4.67 -19.74 -3.60
CA LEU A 160 5.41 -18.70 -2.90
C LEU A 160 4.85 -18.44 -1.49
N LEU A 161 3.53 -18.38 -1.35
CA LEU A 161 2.85 -18.17 -0.07
C LEU A 161 3.11 -19.33 0.88
N ALA A 162 2.99 -20.58 0.41
CA ALA A 162 3.25 -21.78 1.21
C ALA A 162 4.70 -21.85 1.69
N ASP A 163 5.68 -21.55 0.82
CA ASP A 163 7.10 -21.53 1.18
C ASP A 163 7.39 -20.44 2.23
N ALA A 164 6.83 -19.24 2.06
CA ALA A 164 7.00 -18.14 3.01
C ALA A 164 6.37 -18.44 4.37
N GLU A 165 5.18 -19.03 4.40
CA GLU A 165 4.52 -19.47 5.64
C GLU A 165 5.34 -20.52 6.36
N HIS A 166 5.83 -21.52 5.63
CA HIS A 166 6.67 -22.58 6.19
C HIS A 166 7.96 -22.01 6.81
N LYS A 167 8.65 -21.12 6.10
CA LYS A 167 9.85 -20.43 6.62
C LYS A 167 9.56 -19.64 7.89
N LYS A 168 8.45 -18.92 7.93
CA LYS A 168 8.04 -18.14 9.10
C LYS A 168 7.72 -19.03 10.30
N ARG A 169 7.04 -20.16 10.08
CA ARG A 169 6.79 -21.16 11.15
C ARG A 169 8.07 -21.79 11.68
N ALA A 170 9.01 -22.11 10.79
CA ALA A 170 10.31 -22.69 11.18
C ALA A 170 11.18 -21.70 11.97
N ALA A 171 11.07 -20.38 11.68
CA ALA A 171 11.80 -19.33 12.39
C ALA A 171 11.16 -18.95 13.73
N ALA A 172 9.91 -19.33 13.99
CA ALA A 172 9.23 -19.04 15.25
C ALA A 172 9.90 -19.84 16.39
N PRO A 173 10.21 -19.21 17.54
CA PRO A 173 10.82 -19.91 18.67
C PRO A 173 9.87 -21.01 19.15
N GLN A 174 10.35 -22.27 19.10
CA GLN A 174 9.61 -23.39 19.66
C GLN A 174 9.42 -23.14 21.16
N LYS A 175 8.18 -22.95 21.63
CA LYS A 175 7.87 -22.98 23.05
C LYS A 175 8.30 -24.36 23.56
N LYS A 176 9.40 -24.42 24.33
CA LYS A 176 9.79 -25.63 25.05
C LYS A 176 8.60 -26.02 25.93
N ARG A 177 7.94 -27.10 25.58
CA ARG A 177 6.96 -27.75 26.43
C ARG A 177 7.76 -28.37 27.57
N TYR A 178 7.83 -27.68 28.71
CA TYR A 178 8.29 -28.33 29.94
C TYR A 178 7.14 -29.23 30.39
N ASP A 179 7.25 -30.51 30.11
CA ASP A 179 6.52 -31.55 30.78
C ASP A 179 7.09 -31.64 32.19
N PHE A 180 6.36 -31.16 33.18
CA PHE A 180 6.62 -31.48 34.58
C PHE A 180 5.82 -32.75 34.88
N ASP A 181 6.44 -33.91 34.71
CA ASP A 181 6.00 -35.15 35.37
C ASP A 181 6.31 -35.01 36.86
N PHE A 182 5.26 -34.99 37.71
CA PHE A 182 5.32 -35.24 39.15
C PHE A 182 4.68 -36.59 39.44
#